data_e42c72409ce03cfb58581466ff37917e
#
_entry.id   e42c72409ce03cfb58581466ff37917e
#
_cell.length_a   1.000
_cell.length_b   1.000
_cell.length_c   1.000
_cell.angle_alpha   90.00
_cell.angle_beta   90.00
_cell.angle_gamma   90.00
#
_symmetry.space_group_name_H-M   'P 1'
#
loop_
_entity.id
_entity.type
_entity.pdbx_description
1 polymer ?
#
loop_
_entity_poly.entity_id
_entity_poly.type
_entity_poly.pdbx_seq_one_letter_code
_entity_poly.pdbx_strand_id
1 'polypeptide(L)'
;MRIPKSMKVAAATAIASATAVIGLSVPADAAGADGVCQSGEWCLYYGSYLNGSLRDYSGADANYNNDSFVSGGLGRFQTVANNARSGLNANGFSYVQAFTGPSFTGTRGYAAPGAFGTLASPYFANLESHYFSRGPAGVAPTPGLLR
;
A
#
# COMPACT_ATOMS: atom_id res chain seq x y z
N MET A 1 38.72 31.95 -71.06
CA MET A 1 38.59 30.60 -70.53
C MET A 1 38.33 30.65 -69.05
N ARG A 2 37.12 30.48 -68.53
CA ARG A 2 36.76 30.56 -67.15
C ARG A 2 36.40 29.15 -66.63
N ILE A 3 37.09 28.70 -65.61
CA ILE A 3 36.88 27.41 -64.99
C ILE A 3 35.74 27.60 -63.96
N PRO A 4 34.66 26.80 -63.96
CA PRO A 4 33.64 26.88 -62.96
C PRO A 4 34.13 26.27 -61.66
N LYS A 5 33.93 27.00 -60.60
CA LYS A 5 34.24 26.51 -59.23
C LYS A 5 33.24 25.40 -58.79
N SER A 6 33.78 24.24 -58.54
CA SER A 6 33.06 23.15 -57.89
C SER A 6 32.53 23.57 -56.54
N MET A 7 31.24 23.64 -56.37
CA MET A 7 30.61 23.69 -55.07
C MET A 7 30.65 22.32 -54.43
N LYS A 8 31.41 22.19 -53.37
CA LYS A 8 31.35 21.00 -52.48
C LYS A 8 30.13 21.14 -51.61
N VAL A 9 29.15 20.32 -51.88
CA VAL A 9 28.00 20.15 -50.96
C VAL A 9 28.49 19.27 -49.80
N ALA A 10 28.62 19.84 -48.60
CA ALA A 10 28.86 19.09 -47.40
C ALA A 10 27.53 18.45 -46.95
N ALA A 11 27.45 17.15 -47.10
CA ALA A 11 26.35 16.39 -46.53
C ALA A 11 26.54 16.35 -44.99
N ALA A 12 25.76 17.08 -44.28
CA ALA A 12 25.68 16.97 -42.82
C ALA A 12 24.89 15.72 -42.50
N THR A 13 25.60 14.67 -42.08
CA THR A 13 24.99 13.47 -41.52
C THR A 13 24.48 13.79 -40.12
N ALA A 14 23.19 14.01 -40.00
CA ALA A 14 22.55 14.10 -38.69
C ALA A 14 22.51 12.72 -38.04
N ILE A 15 23.38 12.47 -37.09
CA ILE A 15 23.30 11.29 -36.24
C ILE A 15 22.16 11.53 -35.26
N ALA A 16 21.01 10.95 -35.55
CA ALA A 16 19.92 10.89 -34.59
C ALA A 16 20.32 9.90 -33.48
N SER A 17 20.81 10.43 -32.36
CA SER A 17 21.01 9.63 -31.14
C SER A 17 19.63 9.28 -30.61
N ALA A 18 19.15 8.09 -30.92
CA ALA A 18 18.01 7.51 -30.23
C ALA A 18 18.45 7.17 -28.80
N THR A 19 18.23 8.06 -27.87
CA THR A 19 18.26 7.71 -26.45
C THR A 19 17.11 6.76 -26.21
N ALA A 20 17.42 5.46 -26.16
CA ALA A 20 16.50 4.48 -25.61
C ALA A 20 16.30 4.85 -24.13
N VAL A 21 15.19 5.48 -23.84
CA VAL A 21 14.69 5.58 -22.48
C VAL A 21 14.30 4.16 -22.11
N ILE A 22 15.23 3.45 -21.46
CA ILE A 22 14.90 2.22 -20.76
C ILE A 22 13.99 2.69 -19.62
N GLY A 23 12.69 2.64 -19.86
CA GLY A 23 11.71 2.81 -18.82
C GLY A 23 11.94 1.70 -17.82
N LEU A 24 12.67 2.03 -16.74
CA LEU A 24 12.55 1.27 -15.52
C LEU A 24 11.07 1.35 -15.18
N SER A 25 10.32 0.28 -15.47
CA SER A 25 9.02 0.10 -14.86
C SER A 25 9.28 -0.04 -13.38
N VAL A 26 9.23 1.08 -12.66
CA VAL A 26 9.03 1.07 -11.21
C VAL A 26 7.80 0.19 -11.06
N PRO A 27 7.86 -0.93 -10.30
CA PRO A 27 6.63 -1.63 -9.96
C PRO A 27 5.69 -0.54 -9.45
N ALA A 28 4.48 -0.49 -10.00
CA ALA A 28 3.49 0.48 -9.55
C ALA A 28 3.44 0.33 -8.04
N ASP A 29 3.91 1.38 -7.33
CA ASP A 29 3.77 1.42 -5.88
C ASP A 29 2.32 1.12 -5.62
N ALA A 30 2.09 0.16 -4.74
CA ALA A 30 0.76 -0.22 -4.35
C ALA A 30 -0.08 1.04 -4.15
N ALA A 31 -1.05 1.24 -5.04
CA ALA A 31 -1.87 2.43 -5.02
C ALA A 31 -2.90 2.24 -3.93
N GLY A 32 -2.59 2.65 -2.70
CA GLY A 32 -3.50 2.52 -1.57
C GLY A 32 -4.89 3.05 -1.92
N ALA A 33 -5.92 2.37 -1.46
CA ALA A 33 -7.33 2.68 -1.69
C ALA A 33 -7.86 2.37 -3.11
N ASP A 34 -7.26 1.44 -3.81
CA ASP A 34 -7.77 0.97 -5.10
C ASP A 34 -8.72 -0.25 -4.97
N GLY A 35 -8.81 -0.84 -3.80
CA GLY A 35 -9.65 -2.01 -3.52
C GLY A 35 -9.02 -3.34 -3.92
N VAL A 36 -7.72 -3.37 -4.13
CA VAL A 36 -6.93 -4.56 -4.42
C VAL A 36 -5.79 -4.65 -3.41
N CYS A 37 -5.71 -5.75 -2.66
CA CYS A 37 -4.63 -5.95 -1.70
C CYS A 37 -3.35 -6.37 -2.42
N GLN A 38 -2.38 -5.49 -2.48
CA GLN A 38 -1.11 -5.67 -3.19
C GLN A 38 0.06 -5.85 -2.22
N SER A 39 1.20 -6.30 -2.75
CA SER A 39 2.43 -6.41 -1.95
C SER A 39 2.84 -5.04 -1.39
N GLY A 40 3.17 -5.01 -0.11
CA GLY A 40 3.56 -3.78 0.59
C GLY A 40 2.44 -3.11 1.38
N GLU A 41 1.21 -3.57 1.27
CA GLU A 41 0.03 -2.94 1.86
C GLU A 41 -0.44 -3.58 3.16
N TRP A 42 -1.17 -2.79 3.93
CA TRP A 42 -2.07 -3.23 4.97
C TRP A 42 -3.51 -3.21 4.44
N CYS A 43 -4.17 -4.35 4.45
CA CYS A 43 -5.51 -4.51 3.91
C CYS A 43 -6.48 -4.88 5.02
N LEU A 44 -7.52 -4.09 5.18
CA LEU A 44 -8.60 -4.32 6.12
C LEU A 44 -9.87 -4.74 5.40
N TYR A 45 -10.60 -5.68 5.97
CA TYR A 45 -11.82 -6.24 5.40
C TYR A 45 -13.00 -6.02 6.33
N TYR A 46 -14.15 -5.74 5.75
CA TYR A 46 -15.41 -5.54 6.48
C TYR A 46 -15.90 -6.81 7.16
N GLY A 47 -15.67 -7.97 6.57
CA GLY A 47 -16.03 -9.28 7.11
C GLY A 47 -14.86 -9.96 7.83
N SER A 48 -15.16 -11.04 8.56
CA SER A 48 -14.16 -11.95 9.12
C SER A 48 -13.52 -12.79 8.01
N TYR A 49 -12.34 -13.37 8.27
CA TYR A 49 -11.64 -14.28 7.35
C TYR A 49 -11.40 -13.69 5.95
N LEU A 50 -11.03 -12.42 5.87
CA LEU A 50 -10.75 -11.68 4.63
C LEU A 50 -11.94 -11.64 3.66
N ASN A 51 -13.15 -11.58 4.18
CA ASN A 51 -14.38 -11.48 3.39
C ASN A 51 -14.96 -10.07 3.36
N GLY A 52 -15.78 -9.83 2.35
CA GLY A 52 -16.46 -8.55 2.15
C GLY A 52 -15.56 -7.52 1.46
N SER A 53 -16.01 -6.28 1.47
CA SER A 53 -15.28 -5.17 0.89
C SER A 53 -14.00 -4.88 1.67
N LEU A 54 -12.94 -4.50 0.98
CA LEU A 54 -11.66 -4.15 1.59
C LEU A 54 -11.32 -2.67 1.40
N ARG A 55 -10.45 -2.19 2.28
CA ARG A 55 -9.67 -0.97 2.17
C ARG A 55 -8.19 -1.33 2.32
N ASP A 56 -7.39 -0.90 1.37
CA ASP A 56 -5.96 -1.10 1.29
C ASP A 56 -5.20 0.19 1.60
N TYR A 57 -4.04 0.06 2.24
CA TYR A 57 -3.19 1.16 2.67
C TYR A 57 -1.74 0.89 2.32
N SER A 58 -1.15 1.75 1.51
CA SER A 58 0.28 1.71 1.17
C SER A 58 1.18 2.46 2.16
N GLY A 59 0.60 3.22 3.07
CA GLY A 59 1.28 4.02 4.08
C GLY A 59 0.56 4.04 5.41
N ALA A 60 1.06 4.84 6.35
CA ALA A 60 0.39 5.07 7.62
C ALA A 60 -0.92 5.85 7.44
N ASP A 61 -1.89 5.56 8.28
CA ASP A 61 -3.12 6.32 8.36
C ASP A 61 -3.50 6.61 9.81
N ALA A 62 -3.69 7.88 10.13
CA ALA A 62 -3.96 8.34 11.49
C ALA A 62 -5.46 8.37 11.82
N ASN A 63 -6.35 8.21 10.84
CA ASN A 63 -7.78 8.39 11.07
C ASN A 63 -8.67 7.65 10.08
N TYR A 64 -9.07 6.45 10.42
CA TYR A 64 -9.99 5.66 9.61
C TYR A 64 -11.43 6.20 9.53
N ASN A 65 -11.76 7.25 10.29
CA ASN A 65 -13.10 7.84 10.25
C ASN A 65 -13.41 8.55 8.93
N ASN A 66 -12.40 8.96 8.18
CA ASN A 66 -12.55 9.57 6.86
C ASN A 66 -12.36 8.58 5.70
N ASP A 67 -12.13 7.30 6.02
CA ASP A 67 -11.94 6.24 5.05
C ASP A 67 -13.18 5.37 4.89
N SER A 68 -13.32 4.81 3.71
CA SER A 68 -14.38 3.85 3.39
C SER A 68 -13.81 2.59 2.76
N PHE A 69 -14.47 1.45 2.96
CA PHE A 69 -14.22 0.24 2.19
C PHE A 69 -14.58 0.48 0.73
N VAL A 70 -13.70 0.09 -0.19
CA VAL A 70 -13.80 0.50 -1.60
C VAL A 70 -14.02 -0.62 -2.59
N SER A 71 -13.58 -1.86 -2.28
CA SER A 71 -13.77 -3.00 -3.17
C SER A 71 -15.23 -3.44 -3.22
N GLY A 72 -15.57 -4.29 -4.18
CA GLY A 72 -16.90 -4.91 -4.23
C GLY A 72 -17.19 -5.80 -3.02
N GLY A 73 -18.45 -5.98 -2.69
CA GLY A 73 -18.89 -6.89 -1.64
C GLY A 73 -19.57 -6.21 -0.45
N LEU A 74 -19.89 -7.03 0.55
CA LEU A 74 -20.55 -6.57 1.76
C LEU A 74 -19.70 -5.51 2.49
N GLY A 75 -20.32 -4.43 2.90
CA GLY A 75 -19.66 -3.32 3.60
C GLY A 75 -19.05 -2.27 2.70
N ARG A 76 -19.19 -2.36 1.37
CA ARG A 76 -18.73 -1.31 0.47
C ARG A 76 -19.32 0.04 0.84
N PHE A 77 -18.46 1.07 0.87
CA PHE A 77 -18.79 2.45 1.28
C PHE A 77 -19.09 2.64 2.78
N GLN A 78 -19.04 1.58 3.59
CA GLN A 78 -19.05 1.74 5.04
C GLN A 78 -17.72 2.34 5.50
N THR A 79 -17.77 3.14 6.56
CA THR A 79 -16.57 3.69 7.20
C THR A 79 -15.67 2.57 7.72
N VAL A 80 -14.35 2.70 7.55
CA VAL A 80 -13.38 1.71 8.03
C VAL A 80 -13.28 1.72 9.54
N ALA A 81 -13.26 2.91 10.17
CA ALA A 81 -13.19 3.03 11.62
C ALA A 81 -14.28 2.20 12.30
N ASN A 82 -13.85 1.35 13.23
CA ASN A 82 -14.73 0.50 14.05
C ASN A 82 -15.61 -0.50 13.26
N ASN A 83 -15.26 -0.77 11.99
CA ASN A 83 -15.99 -1.72 11.15
C ASN A 83 -15.11 -2.83 10.54
N ALA A 84 -13.79 -2.71 10.60
CA ALA A 84 -12.90 -3.76 10.11
C ALA A 84 -12.94 -4.99 11.03
N ARG A 85 -13.04 -6.17 10.45
CA ARG A 85 -13.12 -7.45 11.19
C ARG A 85 -12.01 -8.42 10.89
N SER A 86 -11.30 -8.26 9.78
CA SER A 86 -10.11 -9.05 9.44
C SER A 86 -9.10 -8.21 8.69
N GLY A 87 -7.86 -8.70 8.60
CA GLY A 87 -6.78 -7.97 7.93
C GLY A 87 -5.72 -8.89 7.37
N LEU A 88 -4.96 -8.36 6.43
CA LEU A 88 -3.78 -8.96 5.82
C LEU A 88 -2.66 -7.92 5.79
N ASN A 89 -1.56 -8.20 6.45
CA ASN A 89 -0.32 -7.47 6.25
C ASN A 89 0.42 -8.04 5.04
N ALA A 90 0.15 -7.52 3.87
CA ALA A 90 0.82 -7.92 2.63
C ALA A 90 2.23 -7.33 2.48
N ASN A 91 2.71 -6.58 3.47
CA ASN A 91 4.09 -6.12 3.52
C ASN A 91 5.00 -7.27 3.97
N GLY A 92 6.03 -7.58 3.17
CA GLY A 92 6.97 -8.67 3.44
C GLY A 92 8.06 -8.34 4.47
N PHE A 93 8.18 -7.08 4.90
CA PHE A 93 9.30 -6.61 5.72
C PHE A 93 8.89 -5.84 6.97
N SER A 94 7.74 -5.19 6.94
CA SER A 94 7.29 -4.31 8.02
C SER A 94 6.15 -4.92 8.81
N TYR A 95 6.18 -4.71 10.12
CA TYR A 95 5.04 -4.92 10.98
C TYR A 95 4.02 -3.80 10.78
N VAL A 96 2.75 -4.14 10.87
CA VAL A 96 1.69 -3.15 11.09
C VAL A 96 1.48 -3.00 12.59
N GLN A 97 1.47 -1.78 13.06
CA GLN A 97 1.00 -1.42 14.38
C GLN A 97 -0.35 -0.72 14.22
N ALA A 98 -1.42 -1.32 14.72
CA ALA A 98 -2.76 -0.76 14.62
C ALA A 98 -3.33 -0.45 16.01
N PHE A 99 -4.19 0.55 16.06
CA PHE A 99 -4.65 1.19 17.29
C PHE A 99 -6.17 1.29 17.33
N THR A 100 -6.72 1.16 18.52
CA THR A 100 -8.17 1.29 18.76
C THR A 100 -8.65 2.74 18.79
N GLY A 101 -7.76 3.71 18.75
CA GLY A 101 -8.09 5.13 18.68
C GLY A 101 -7.42 5.83 17.50
N PRO A 102 -7.89 7.01 17.11
CA PRO A 102 -7.29 7.82 16.07
C PRO A 102 -5.92 8.37 16.53
N SER A 103 -5.12 8.85 15.58
CA SER A 103 -3.81 9.44 15.85
C SER A 103 -2.88 8.53 16.66
N PHE A 104 -2.95 7.23 16.38
CA PHE A 104 -2.10 6.21 17.00
C PHE A 104 -2.25 6.11 18.51
N THR A 105 -3.48 6.24 18.99
CA THR A 105 -3.86 6.20 20.40
C THR A 105 -4.67 4.95 20.75
N GLY A 106 -4.90 4.74 22.03
CA GLY A 106 -5.66 3.59 22.52
C GLY A 106 -4.79 2.33 22.62
N THR A 107 -5.44 1.18 22.55
CA THR A 107 -4.75 -0.12 22.63
C THR A 107 -4.08 -0.44 21.32
N ARG A 108 -2.78 -0.79 21.39
CA ARG A 108 -1.96 -1.12 20.23
C ARG A 108 -1.84 -2.63 20.06
N GLY A 109 -2.02 -3.08 18.80
CA GLY A 109 -1.75 -4.46 18.39
C GLY A 109 -0.78 -4.51 17.22
N TYR A 110 -0.25 -5.69 16.94
CA TYR A 110 0.76 -5.91 15.90
C TYR A 110 0.35 -7.02 14.94
N ALA A 111 0.55 -6.79 13.64
CA ALA A 111 0.52 -7.82 12.62
C ALA A 111 1.92 -7.98 12.01
N ALA A 112 2.49 -9.18 12.11
CA ALA A 112 3.79 -9.49 11.52
C ALA A 112 3.74 -9.40 10.00
N PRO A 113 4.90 -9.26 9.31
CA PRO A 113 4.97 -9.36 7.86
C PRO A 113 4.28 -10.64 7.34
N GLY A 114 3.37 -10.50 6.38
CA GLY A 114 2.61 -11.62 5.82
C GLY A 114 1.50 -12.20 6.70
N ALA A 115 1.29 -11.70 7.91
CA ALA A 115 0.24 -12.18 8.80
C ALA A 115 -1.15 -11.79 8.28
N PHE A 116 -2.10 -12.71 8.41
CA PHE A 116 -3.49 -12.49 8.04
C PHE A 116 -4.44 -13.23 8.99
N GLY A 117 -5.67 -12.79 9.05
CA GLY A 117 -6.69 -13.45 9.87
C GLY A 117 -7.78 -12.49 10.35
N THR A 118 -8.67 -13.04 11.16
CA THR A 118 -9.68 -12.25 11.86
C THR A 118 -9.02 -11.41 12.96
N LEU A 119 -9.45 -10.16 13.12
CA LEU A 119 -8.95 -9.31 14.19
C LEU A 119 -9.32 -9.89 15.56
N ALA A 120 -8.34 -9.98 16.44
CA ALA A 120 -8.55 -10.43 17.82
C ALA A 120 -9.21 -9.34 18.68
N SER A 121 -9.83 -9.72 19.80
CA SER A 121 -10.24 -8.73 20.80
C SER A 121 -8.99 -8.10 21.45
N PRO A 122 -8.95 -6.78 21.67
CA PRO A 122 -10.01 -5.79 21.54
C PRO A 122 -10.10 -5.07 20.19
N TYR A 123 -9.41 -5.56 19.15
CA TYR A 123 -9.25 -4.88 17.85
C TYR A 123 -10.41 -5.15 16.88
N PHE A 124 -11.16 -6.22 17.09
CA PHE A 124 -12.28 -6.62 16.24
C PHE A 124 -13.33 -5.51 16.20
N ALA A 125 -13.60 -5.01 14.98
CA ALA A 125 -14.50 -3.88 14.74
C ALA A 125 -14.20 -2.66 15.63
N ASN A 126 -12.93 -2.41 15.91
CA ASN A 126 -12.50 -1.38 16.86
C ASN A 126 -11.13 -0.75 16.52
N LEU A 127 -10.75 -0.70 15.24
CA LEU A 127 -9.53 -0.04 14.79
C LEU A 127 -9.83 1.33 14.20
N GLU A 128 -8.94 2.30 14.45
CA GLU A 128 -9.08 3.67 13.97
C GLU A 128 -7.81 4.28 13.34
N SER A 129 -6.65 3.64 13.50
CA SER A 129 -5.39 4.11 12.90
C SER A 129 -4.33 3.02 12.82
N HIS A 130 -3.31 3.22 11.99
CA HIS A 130 -2.14 2.32 11.92
C HIS A 130 -0.91 3.03 11.36
N TYR A 131 0.26 2.44 11.60
CA TYR A 131 1.49 2.73 10.88
C TYR A 131 2.34 1.48 10.68
N PHE A 132 3.26 1.54 9.72
CA PHE A 132 4.24 0.48 9.48
C PHE A 132 5.51 0.73 10.31
N SER A 133 6.10 -0.35 10.83
CA SER A 133 7.35 -0.29 11.57
C SER A 133 8.24 -1.50 11.28
N ARG A 134 9.53 -1.39 11.56
CA ARG A 134 10.47 -2.51 11.42
C ARG A 134 10.28 -3.60 12.49
N GLY A 135 9.32 -3.44 13.37
CA GLY A 135 9.14 -4.33 14.52
C GLY A 135 10.13 -4.05 15.65
N PRO A 136 9.85 -4.52 16.85
CA PRO A 136 10.78 -4.46 17.96
C PRO A 136 11.94 -5.40 17.72
N ALA A 137 13.16 -4.95 17.96
CA ALA A 137 14.33 -5.80 17.88
C ALA A 137 14.23 -6.95 18.91
N GLY A 138 14.16 -8.19 18.42
CA GLY A 138 14.45 -9.39 19.22
C GLY A 138 13.28 -10.08 19.91
N VAL A 139 12.05 -9.60 19.87
CA VAL A 139 10.86 -10.27 20.44
C VAL A 139 9.66 -10.10 19.55
N ALA A 140 8.91 -11.19 19.32
CA ALA A 140 7.61 -11.09 18.63
C ALA A 140 6.70 -10.15 19.43
N PRO A 141 6.18 -9.07 18.82
CA PRO A 141 5.37 -8.12 19.56
C PRO A 141 4.04 -8.74 19.96
N THR A 142 3.70 -8.55 21.23
CA THR A 142 2.40 -8.93 21.80
C THR A 142 1.70 -7.67 22.32
N PRO A 143 0.38 -7.58 22.24
CA PRO A 143 -0.54 -8.61 21.74
C PRO A 143 -0.64 -8.67 20.23
N GLY A 144 -0.89 -9.89 19.71
CA GLY A 144 -1.16 -10.12 18.30
C GLY A 144 -2.48 -9.47 17.88
N LEU A 145 -2.45 -8.80 16.72
CA LEU A 145 -3.61 -8.12 16.13
C LEU A 145 -4.59 -9.12 15.49
N LEU A 146 -4.05 -10.23 14.96
CA LEU A 146 -4.77 -11.22 14.17
C LEU A 146 -4.79 -12.59 14.85
N ARG A 147 -5.82 -13.40 14.57
CA ARG A 147 -6.02 -14.77 15.01
C ARG A 147 -6.54 -15.68 13.89
#